data_97095accd9fde5a05f895eefb3999cb5
#
_entry.id   97095accd9fde5a05f895eefb3999cb5
#
_cell.length_a   1.000
_cell.length_b   1.000
_cell.length_c   1.000
_cell.angle_alpha   90.00
_cell.angle_beta   90.00
_cell.angle_gamma   90.00
#
_symmetry.space_group_name_H-M   'P 1'
#
loop_
_entity.id
_entity.type
_entity.pdbx_description
1 polymer ?
#
loop_
_entity_poly.entity_id
_entity_poly.type
_entity_poly.pdbx_seq_one_letter_code
_entity_poly.pdbx_strand_id
1 'polypeptide(L)'
;PAPDPATGGPGGTAAQADRLGIRRGRVEALRRVTLTVRAGETVALMGRNGAGKSTLLGALVGMVEPTSGTILTGGLAPHRTPPREMVRRVGLVPQEPRDLLYADTVAAECAAADADARAEPGSCRALVSELLPGVADDTHPRDLSEGQRLALALALVLTARPPLLLLDEPTRGLDYAAKARLVGVLRALAAEGHAIVLATHDVELAAELAHRVVILADGEVVADGPTAEVVVSSPAFSPQTAKILAPQEWLTVSQVRAALGGGA
;
A
#
# COMPACT_ATOMS: atom_id res chain seq x y z
N PRO A 1 -12.66 -12.22 -21.33
CA PRO A 1 -12.87 -12.53 -19.94
C PRO A 1 -11.62 -12.11 -19.17
N ALA A 2 -11.77 -11.12 -18.27
CA ALA A 2 -10.70 -10.80 -17.34
C ALA A 2 -10.35 -12.08 -16.55
N PRO A 3 -9.07 -12.32 -16.21
CA PRO A 3 -8.75 -13.42 -15.32
C PRO A 3 -9.45 -13.17 -13.98
N ASP A 4 -10.20 -14.18 -13.57
CA ASP A 4 -10.95 -14.20 -12.33
C ASP A 4 -9.98 -14.02 -11.15
N PRO A 5 -10.06 -12.99 -10.31
CA PRO A 5 -9.14 -12.77 -9.19
C PRO A 5 -9.40 -13.71 -8.01
N ALA A 6 -10.25 -14.72 -8.16
CA ALA A 6 -10.76 -15.55 -7.07
C ALA A 6 -9.98 -16.84 -6.78
N THR A 7 -8.77 -17.05 -7.31
CA THR A 7 -7.97 -18.25 -7.03
C THR A 7 -6.71 -17.99 -6.20
N GLY A 8 -6.80 -17.09 -5.21
CA GLY A 8 -5.89 -17.11 -4.07
C GLY A 8 -6.36 -18.21 -3.11
N GLY A 9 -5.54 -19.28 -2.93
CA GLY A 9 -5.79 -20.32 -1.93
C GLY A 9 -6.02 -19.73 -0.53
N PRO A 10 -6.38 -20.53 0.50
CA PRO A 10 -6.74 -20.03 1.83
C PRO A 10 -5.53 -19.38 2.52
N GLY A 11 -5.22 -18.14 2.14
CA GLY A 11 -4.20 -17.31 2.76
C GLY A 11 -4.66 -16.91 4.16
N GLY A 12 -3.77 -17.02 5.13
CA GLY A 12 -4.04 -16.55 6.49
C GLY A 12 -4.42 -15.06 6.51
N THR A 13 -4.98 -14.60 7.61
CA THR A 13 -5.31 -13.19 7.83
C THR A 13 -4.03 -12.39 8.08
N ALA A 14 -3.72 -11.43 7.20
CA ALA A 14 -2.59 -10.52 7.36
C ALA A 14 -2.93 -9.41 8.35
N ALA A 15 -4.14 -8.85 8.28
CA ALA A 15 -4.63 -7.87 9.24
C ALA A 15 -6.15 -7.98 9.42
N GLN A 16 -6.63 -7.59 10.62
CA GLN A 16 -8.04 -7.58 10.94
C GLN A 16 -8.36 -6.42 11.88
N ALA A 17 -9.40 -5.67 11.57
CA ALA A 17 -10.06 -4.72 12.45
C ALA A 17 -11.50 -5.17 12.67
N ASP A 18 -11.96 -5.18 13.93
CA ASP A 18 -13.34 -5.47 14.27
C ASP A 18 -13.92 -4.31 15.08
N ARG A 19 -14.93 -3.65 14.48
CA ARG A 19 -15.62 -2.48 15.04
C ARG A 19 -14.66 -1.43 15.61
N LEU A 20 -13.53 -1.23 14.91
CA LEU A 20 -12.46 -0.33 15.31
C LEU A 20 -12.96 1.11 15.36
N GLY A 21 -12.84 1.74 16.53
CA GLY A 21 -13.07 3.16 16.72
C GLY A 21 -11.80 3.84 17.20
N ILE A 22 -11.49 4.99 16.61
CA ILE A 22 -10.32 5.82 16.97
C ILE A 22 -10.76 7.26 17.10
N ARG A 23 -10.45 7.85 18.27
CA ARG A 23 -10.67 9.25 18.55
C ARG A 23 -9.34 9.99 18.67
N ARG A 24 -9.22 11.14 17.99
CA ARG A 24 -8.11 12.06 18.11
C ARG A 24 -8.61 13.39 18.68
N GLY A 25 -8.41 13.60 19.98
CA GLY A 25 -8.98 14.72 20.67
C GLY A 25 -10.52 14.71 20.62
N ARG A 26 -11.13 15.72 19.98
CA ARG A 26 -12.60 15.80 19.82
C ARG A 26 -13.12 15.16 18.53
N VAL A 27 -12.22 14.75 17.63
CA VAL A 27 -12.59 14.19 16.34
C VAL A 27 -12.60 12.65 16.44
N GLU A 28 -13.69 12.04 16.05
CA GLU A 28 -13.81 10.61 15.86
C GLU A 28 -13.32 10.27 14.45
N ALA A 29 -12.04 9.87 14.36
CA ALA A 29 -11.36 9.64 13.10
C ALA A 29 -11.75 8.31 12.42
N LEU A 30 -12.10 7.29 13.23
CA LEU A 30 -12.66 6.04 12.76
C LEU A 30 -13.85 5.63 13.64
N ARG A 31 -14.90 5.08 13.01
CA ARG A 31 -16.16 4.69 13.63
C ARG A 31 -16.53 3.27 13.23
N ARG A 32 -16.37 2.33 14.17
CA ARG A 32 -16.81 0.95 14.01
C ARG A 32 -16.31 0.30 12.71
N VAL A 33 -15.10 0.63 12.25
CA VAL A 33 -14.50 0.06 11.04
C VAL A 33 -14.28 -1.43 11.25
N THR A 34 -14.83 -2.25 10.35
CA THR A 34 -14.55 -3.68 10.26
C THR A 34 -13.90 -3.94 8.91
N LEU A 35 -12.71 -4.54 8.94
CA LEU A 35 -11.88 -4.81 7.77
C LEU A 35 -11.05 -6.06 8.03
N THR A 36 -10.96 -6.93 7.03
CA THR A 36 -10.02 -8.06 7.03
C THR A 36 -9.18 -7.98 5.76
N VAL A 37 -7.87 -8.09 5.88
CA VAL A 37 -6.91 -8.19 4.76
C VAL A 37 -6.32 -9.59 4.80
N ARG A 38 -6.38 -10.29 3.67
CA ARG A 38 -5.84 -11.66 3.54
C ARG A 38 -4.40 -11.63 3.01
N ALA A 39 -3.63 -12.67 3.30
CA ALA A 39 -2.30 -12.84 2.70
C ALA A 39 -2.41 -12.87 1.17
N GLY A 40 -1.50 -12.18 0.47
CA GLY A 40 -1.51 -12.06 -0.99
C GLY A 40 -2.61 -11.16 -1.57
N GLU A 41 -3.47 -10.57 -0.72
CA GLU A 41 -4.53 -9.67 -1.18
C GLU A 41 -3.99 -8.24 -1.35
N THR A 42 -4.31 -7.59 -2.46
CA THR A 42 -4.11 -6.15 -2.64
C THR A 42 -5.44 -5.42 -2.47
N VAL A 43 -5.52 -4.57 -1.45
CA VAL A 43 -6.72 -3.77 -1.09
C VAL A 43 -6.43 -2.30 -1.35
N ALA A 44 -7.24 -1.63 -2.15
CA ALA A 44 -7.24 -0.18 -2.25
C ALA A 44 -8.20 0.42 -1.21
N LEU A 45 -7.64 1.17 -0.27
CA LEU A 45 -8.37 1.95 0.72
C LEU A 45 -8.61 3.34 0.17
N MET A 46 -9.80 3.61 -0.33
CA MET A 46 -10.17 4.85 -0.99
C MET A 46 -11.02 5.74 -0.10
N GLY A 47 -11.08 7.02 -0.43
CA GLY A 47 -11.88 8.02 0.29
C GLY A 47 -11.26 9.40 0.20
N ARG A 48 -12.04 10.42 0.53
CA ARG A 48 -11.59 11.83 0.53
C ARG A 48 -10.50 12.08 1.58
N ASN A 49 -9.81 13.19 1.46
CA ASN A 49 -8.88 13.64 2.50
C ASN A 49 -9.65 13.83 3.83
N GLY A 50 -9.08 13.31 4.91
CA GLY A 50 -9.73 13.31 6.21
C GLY A 50 -10.70 12.14 6.48
N ALA A 51 -10.94 11.24 5.53
CA ALA A 51 -11.84 10.10 5.71
C ALA A 51 -11.37 9.05 6.74
N GLY A 52 -10.10 9.14 7.20
CA GLY A 52 -9.56 8.22 8.21
C GLY A 52 -8.53 7.22 7.66
N LYS A 53 -8.16 7.27 6.37
CA LYS A 53 -7.23 6.33 5.73
C LYS A 53 -5.89 6.20 6.48
N SER A 54 -5.14 7.30 6.61
CA SER A 54 -3.84 7.32 7.31
C SER A 54 -3.97 6.95 8.80
N THR A 55 -5.12 7.24 9.42
CA THR A 55 -5.39 6.82 10.79
C THR A 55 -5.54 5.30 10.89
N LEU A 56 -6.22 4.67 9.93
CA LEU A 56 -6.34 3.22 9.87
C LEU A 56 -4.98 2.56 9.61
N LEU A 57 -4.18 3.08 8.64
CA LEU A 57 -2.82 2.59 8.41
C LEU A 57 -1.95 2.73 9.66
N GLY A 58 -2.01 3.88 10.35
CA GLY A 58 -1.28 4.11 11.60
C GLY A 58 -1.68 3.15 12.73
N ALA A 59 -2.95 2.75 12.79
CA ALA A 59 -3.42 1.75 13.74
C ALA A 59 -2.91 0.34 13.41
N LEU A 60 -2.84 -0.02 12.12
CA LEU A 60 -2.32 -1.31 11.65
C LEU A 60 -0.84 -1.52 11.97
N VAL A 61 -0.05 -0.44 12.08
CA VAL A 61 1.37 -0.50 12.48
C VAL A 61 1.60 -0.24 13.99
N GLY A 62 0.56 0.10 14.74
CA GLY A 62 0.65 0.36 16.18
C GLY A 62 1.00 1.80 16.58
N MET A 63 1.06 2.74 15.62
CA MET A 63 1.28 4.17 15.89
C MET A 63 0.05 4.85 16.51
N VAL A 64 -1.12 4.26 16.36
CA VAL A 64 -2.39 4.78 16.86
C VAL A 64 -3.11 3.69 17.63
N GLU A 65 -3.42 3.98 18.90
CA GLU A 65 -4.14 3.05 19.76
C GLU A 65 -5.66 3.12 19.51
N PRO A 66 -6.36 1.96 19.43
CA PRO A 66 -7.82 1.92 19.39
C PRO A 66 -8.47 2.56 20.61
N THR A 67 -9.51 3.36 20.39
CA THR A 67 -10.39 3.85 21.46
C THR A 67 -11.46 2.83 21.79
N SER A 68 -11.88 2.03 20.79
CA SER A 68 -12.84 0.93 20.94
C SER A 68 -12.63 -0.09 19.82
N GLY A 69 -13.20 -1.28 19.99
CA GLY A 69 -13.03 -2.40 19.07
C GLY A 69 -11.64 -3.03 19.19
N THR A 70 -11.24 -3.81 18.20
CA THR A 70 -9.96 -4.52 18.19
C THR A 70 -9.26 -4.38 16.83
N ILE A 71 -7.92 -4.47 16.86
CA ILE A 71 -7.09 -4.53 15.65
C ILE A 71 -5.98 -5.54 15.87
N LEU A 72 -5.77 -6.39 14.88
CA LEU A 72 -4.69 -7.38 14.84
C LEU A 72 -3.94 -7.26 13.52
N THR A 73 -2.61 -7.36 13.58
CA THR A 73 -1.73 -7.41 12.42
C THR A 73 -0.76 -8.57 12.60
N GLY A 74 -0.75 -9.53 11.66
CA GLY A 74 0.00 -10.76 11.82
C GLY A 74 -0.36 -11.53 13.09
N GLY A 75 -1.62 -11.45 13.54
CA GLY A 75 -2.14 -12.09 14.75
C GLY A 75 -1.82 -11.36 16.07
N LEU A 76 -1.12 -10.22 16.03
CA LEU A 76 -0.72 -9.45 17.21
C LEU A 76 -1.49 -8.14 17.30
N ALA A 77 -1.71 -7.62 18.53
CA ALA A 77 -2.25 -6.28 18.76
C ALA A 77 -1.14 -5.23 18.56
N PRO A 78 -1.15 -4.43 17.47
CA PRO A 78 0.03 -3.64 17.09
C PRO A 78 0.45 -2.61 18.15
N HIS A 79 -0.50 -1.94 18.79
CA HIS A 79 -0.27 -0.92 19.82
C HIS A 79 0.27 -1.48 21.14
N ARG A 80 0.27 -2.82 21.32
CA ARG A 80 0.80 -3.52 22.50
C ARG A 80 2.04 -4.33 22.21
N THR A 81 2.43 -4.41 20.93
CA THR A 81 3.56 -5.21 20.48
C THR A 81 4.77 -4.30 20.29
N PRO A 82 5.98 -4.71 20.75
CA PRO A 82 7.18 -3.93 20.57
C PRO A 82 7.45 -3.61 19.10
N PRO A 83 7.85 -2.37 18.74
CA PRO A 83 8.10 -1.97 17.35
C PRO A 83 9.04 -2.91 16.59
N ARG A 84 10.09 -3.43 17.25
CA ARG A 84 11.04 -4.38 16.65
C ARG A 84 10.41 -5.70 16.21
N GLU A 85 9.28 -6.08 16.79
CA GLU A 85 8.52 -7.26 16.38
C GLU A 85 7.55 -6.89 15.26
N MET A 86 6.94 -5.70 15.33
CA MET A 86 5.97 -5.22 14.34
C MET A 86 6.60 -4.99 12.97
N VAL A 87 7.82 -4.49 12.87
CA VAL A 87 8.50 -4.26 11.57
C VAL A 87 8.66 -5.53 10.73
N ARG A 88 8.61 -6.71 11.35
CA ARG A 88 8.64 -8.01 10.66
C ARG A 88 7.25 -8.51 10.26
N ARG A 89 6.19 -7.84 10.68
CA ARG A 89 4.80 -8.18 10.40
C ARG A 89 4.17 -7.23 9.41
N VAL A 90 4.55 -5.96 9.50
CA VAL A 90 3.98 -4.90 8.69
C VAL A 90 4.99 -3.80 8.43
N GLY A 91 5.05 -3.35 7.19
CA GLY A 91 5.80 -2.18 6.76
C GLY A 91 4.87 -1.08 6.31
N LEU A 92 5.19 0.17 6.65
CA LEU A 92 4.45 1.35 6.22
C LEU A 92 5.36 2.29 5.45
N VAL A 93 4.97 2.62 4.23
CA VAL A 93 5.53 3.75 3.47
C VAL A 93 4.56 4.91 3.64
N PRO A 94 4.95 5.98 4.36
CA PRO A 94 4.09 7.12 4.62
C PRO A 94 3.90 7.97 3.36
N GLN A 95 2.94 8.89 3.39
CA GLN A 95 2.62 9.83 2.32
C GLN A 95 3.83 10.70 1.91
N GLU A 96 4.70 11.03 2.86
CA GLU A 96 5.96 11.73 2.61
C GLU A 96 7.12 10.74 2.86
N PRO A 97 7.68 10.10 1.82
CA PRO A 97 8.75 9.10 1.97
C PRO A 97 9.98 9.62 2.73
N ARG A 98 10.24 10.94 2.66
CA ARG A 98 11.32 11.60 3.42
C ARG A 98 11.22 11.42 4.94
N ASP A 99 10.04 11.14 5.47
CA ASP A 99 9.84 10.93 6.90
C ASP A 99 10.45 9.61 7.41
N LEU A 100 10.91 8.75 6.48
CA LEU A 100 11.68 7.54 6.77
C LEU A 100 13.19 7.72 6.55
N LEU A 101 13.64 8.86 6.02
CA LEU A 101 15.02 9.07 5.58
C LEU A 101 15.72 10.04 6.54
N TYR A 102 16.59 9.50 7.39
CA TYR A 102 17.25 10.22 8.47
C TYR A 102 18.76 10.36 8.29
N ALA A 103 19.39 9.46 7.52
CA ALA A 103 20.83 9.45 7.32
C ALA A 103 21.26 10.43 6.21
N ASP A 104 22.54 10.78 6.20
CA ASP A 104 23.11 11.72 5.24
C ASP A 104 23.42 11.05 3.89
N THR A 105 23.42 9.73 3.81
CA THR A 105 23.74 8.98 2.57
C THR A 105 22.83 7.76 2.39
N VAL A 106 22.64 7.34 1.14
CA VAL A 106 21.93 6.11 0.79
C VAL A 106 22.57 4.89 1.45
N ALA A 107 23.90 4.81 1.48
CA ALA A 107 24.59 3.71 2.13
C ALA A 107 24.32 3.64 3.64
N ALA A 108 24.27 4.79 4.32
CA ALA A 108 23.98 4.85 5.76
C ALA A 108 22.52 4.48 6.07
N GLU A 109 21.56 4.91 5.23
CA GLU A 109 20.16 4.48 5.33
C GLU A 109 20.05 2.95 5.19
N CYS A 110 20.70 2.38 4.17
CA CYS A 110 20.69 0.93 3.95
C CYS A 110 21.30 0.15 5.14
N ALA A 111 22.43 0.62 5.68
CA ALA A 111 23.07 -0.02 6.81
C ALA A 111 22.18 0.02 8.08
N ALA A 112 21.49 1.14 8.31
CA ALA A 112 20.53 1.27 9.41
C ALA A 112 19.34 0.31 9.23
N ALA A 113 18.79 0.21 8.02
CA ALA A 113 17.70 -0.72 7.73
C ALA A 113 18.09 -2.19 7.90
N ASP A 114 19.29 -2.58 7.46
CA ASP A 114 19.82 -3.94 7.68
C ASP A 114 19.93 -4.26 9.19
N ALA A 115 20.45 -3.32 9.98
CA ALA A 115 20.58 -3.48 11.42
C ALA A 115 19.22 -3.60 12.12
N ASP A 116 18.24 -2.75 11.80
CA ASP A 116 16.90 -2.74 12.39
C ASP A 116 16.12 -4.01 12.01
N ALA A 117 16.22 -4.45 10.77
CA ALA A 117 15.62 -5.68 10.28
C ALA A 117 16.35 -6.95 10.76
N ARG A 118 17.57 -6.84 11.30
CA ARG A 118 18.50 -7.95 11.53
C ARG A 118 18.73 -8.77 10.27
N ALA A 119 18.82 -8.08 9.14
CA ALA A 119 19.14 -8.67 7.85
C ALA A 119 20.66 -8.81 7.68
N GLU A 120 21.06 -9.60 6.68
CA GLU A 120 22.48 -9.66 6.30
C GLU A 120 22.95 -8.29 5.79
N PRO A 121 24.15 -7.83 6.18
CA PRO A 121 24.69 -6.57 5.69
C PRO A 121 24.70 -6.50 4.16
N GLY A 122 24.17 -5.42 3.61
CA GLY A 122 24.04 -5.21 2.16
C GLY A 122 22.71 -5.67 1.57
N SER A 123 21.82 -6.28 2.35
CA SER A 123 20.48 -6.71 1.88
C SER A 123 19.66 -5.54 1.37
N CYS A 124 19.59 -4.47 2.14
CA CYS A 124 18.89 -3.24 1.73
C CYS A 124 19.53 -2.62 0.49
N ARG A 125 20.86 -2.56 0.44
CA ARG A 125 21.56 -2.01 -0.73
C ARG A 125 21.29 -2.81 -2.01
N ALA A 126 21.14 -4.13 -1.91
CA ALA A 126 20.73 -4.96 -3.04
C ALA A 126 19.33 -4.59 -3.53
N LEU A 127 18.36 -4.43 -2.61
CA LEU A 127 17.00 -3.95 -2.95
C LEU A 127 17.02 -2.56 -3.59
N VAL A 128 17.84 -1.64 -3.06
CA VAL A 128 18.01 -0.31 -3.67
C VAL A 128 18.58 -0.43 -5.08
N SER A 129 19.54 -1.32 -5.32
CA SER A 129 20.09 -1.50 -6.67
C SER A 129 19.06 -2.00 -7.68
N GLU A 130 18.09 -2.79 -7.22
CA GLU A 130 17.00 -3.30 -8.04
C GLU A 130 15.92 -2.24 -8.29
N LEU A 131 15.46 -1.57 -7.24
CA LEU A 131 14.35 -0.60 -7.31
C LEU A 131 14.80 0.77 -7.86
N LEU A 132 16.05 1.12 -7.66
CA LEU A 132 16.63 2.42 -7.99
C LEU A 132 18.05 2.24 -8.58
N PRO A 133 18.16 1.66 -9.79
CA PRO A 133 19.46 1.41 -10.39
C PRO A 133 20.23 2.71 -10.66
N GLY A 134 21.54 2.67 -10.42
CA GLY A 134 22.46 3.77 -10.70
C GLY A 134 22.56 4.86 -9.63
N VAL A 135 21.88 4.71 -8.49
CA VAL A 135 22.08 5.64 -7.36
C VAL A 135 23.41 5.32 -6.65
N ALA A 136 24.21 6.35 -6.42
CA ALA A 136 25.49 6.22 -5.71
C ALA A 136 25.30 6.12 -4.20
N ASP A 137 26.23 5.46 -3.52
CA ASP A 137 26.18 5.19 -2.08
C ASP A 137 26.28 6.45 -1.23
N ASP A 138 27.03 7.45 -1.73
CA ASP A 138 27.26 8.75 -1.09
C ASP A 138 26.17 9.79 -1.41
N THR A 139 25.16 9.43 -2.23
CA THR A 139 24.04 10.33 -2.55
C THR A 139 23.27 10.67 -1.29
N HIS A 140 23.04 11.96 -1.04
CA HIS A 140 22.18 12.39 0.05
C HIS A 140 20.70 12.17 -0.34
N PRO A 141 19.84 11.57 0.53
CA PRO A 141 18.44 11.31 0.22
C PRO A 141 17.62 12.55 -0.21
N ARG A 142 18.05 13.75 0.21
CA ARG A 142 17.42 15.02 -0.22
C ARG A 142 17.64 15.35 -1.69
N ASP A 143 18.71 14.84 -2.29
CA ASP A 143 19.07 15.10 -3.69
C ASP A 143 18.31 14.16 -4.65
N LEU A 144 17.61 13.16 -4.11
CA LEU A 144 16.78 12.25 -4.87
C LEU A 144 15.46 12.92 -5.31
N SER A 145 14.96 12.56 -6.50
CA SER A 145 13.59 12.91 -6.92
C SER A 145 12.55 12.24 -6.03
N GLU A 146 11.29 12.69 -6.10
CA GLU A 146 10.19 12.07 -5.32
C GLU A 146 10.06 10.58 -5.60
N GLY A 147 10.12 10.16 -6.88
CA GLY A 147 10.07 8.74 -7.24
C GLY A 147 11.27 7.95 -6.72
N GLN A 148 12.45 8.56 -6.70
CA GLN A 148 13.65 7.93 -6.16
C GLN A 148 13.58 7.81 -4.63
N ARG A 149 13.08 8.83 -3.93
CA ARG A 149 12.85 8.75 -2.48
C ARG A 149 11.83 7.68 -2.11
N LEU A 150 10.75 7.56 -2.88
CA LEU A 150 9.78 6.50 -2.69
C LEU A 150 10.41 5.12 -2.88
N ALA A 151 11.21 4.93 -3.94
CA ALA A 151 11.90 3.67 -4.20
C ALA A 151 12.89 3.33 -3.07
N LEU A 152 13.64 4.31 -2.56
CA LEU A 152 14.52 4.14 -1.40
C LEU A 152 13.70 3.75 -0.16
N ALA A 153 12.66 4.52 0.20
CA ALA A 153 11.81 4.22 1.35
C ALA A 153 11.17 2.81 1.25
N LEU A 154 10.77 2.40 0.05
CA LEU A 154 10.25 1.06 -0.19
C LEU A 154 11.32 -0.01 0.06
N ALA A 155 12.57 0.19 -0.40
CA ALA A 155 13.68 -0.73 -0.15
C ALA A 155 13.97 -0.87 1.35
N LEU A 156 13.99 0.25 2.11
CA LEU A 156 14.20 0.23 3.56
C LEU A 156 13.11 -0.62 4.25
N VAL A 157 11.84 -0.40 3.91
CA VAL A 157 10.71 -1.13 4.49
C VAL A 157 10.77 -2.61 4.12
N LEU A 158 11.08 -2.95 2.87
CA LEU A 158 11.16 -4.32 2.36
C LEU A 158 12.35 -5.11 2.91
N THR A 159 13.38 -4.47 3.45
CA THR A 159 14.53 -5.13 4.08
C THR A 159 14.10 -6.09 5.19
N ALA A 160 13.06 -5.75 5.95
CA ALA A 160 12.49 -6.62 6.98
C ALA A 160 11.57 -7.73 6.42
N ARG A 161 11.31 -7.76 5.11
CA ARG A 161 10.40 -8.71 4.43
C ARG A 161 9.04 -8.84 5.11
N PRO A 162 8.34 -7.73 5.38
CA PRO A 162 7.05 -7.79 6.07
C PRO A 162 6.00 -8.45 5.18
N PRO A 163 5.20 -9.41 5.69
CA PRO A 163 4.13 -10.04 4.90
C PRO A 163 2.97 -9.09 4.55
N LEU A 164 2.86 -7.97 5.26
CA LEU A 164 1.89 -6.89 4.98
C LEU A 164 2.61 -5.58 4.68
N LEU A 165 2.30 -4.99 3.54
CA LEU A 165 2.81 -3.69 3.11
C LEU A 165 1.68 -2.67 3.06
N LEU A 166 1.87 -1.55 3.73
CA LEU A 166 0.95 -0.42 3.75
C LEU A 166 1.59 0.76 3.02
N LEU A 167 0.86 1.38 2.10
CA LEU A 167 1.33 2.57 1.37
C LEU A 167 0.29 3.67 1.50
N ASP A 168 0.72 4.85 1.94
CA ASP A 168 -0.15 6.03 2.06
C ASP A 168 0.14 7.01 0.93
N GLU A 169 -0.83 7.14 -0.03
CA GLU A 169 -0.77 8.03 -1.21
C GLU A 169 0.53 7.93 -2.03
N PRO A 170 1.02 6.72 -2.39
CA PRO A 170 2.37 6.51 -2.92
C PRO A 170 2.59 7.07 -4.32
N THR A 171 1.55 7.51 -5.02
CA THR A 171 1.69 8.13 -6.37
C THR A 171 1.79 9.64 -6.33
N ARG A 172 1.71 10.25 -5.15
CA ARG A 172 1.80 11.69 -5.00
C ARG A 172 3.16 12.21 -5.45
N GLY A 173 3.15 13.20 -6.36
CA GLY A 173 4.39 13.80 -6.88
C GLY A 173 5.16 12.94 -7.89
N LEU A 174 4.65 11.76 -8.27
CA LEU A 174 5.28 10.92 -9.27
C LEU A 174 4.88 11.32 -10.69
N ASP A 175 5.85 11.31 -11.59
CA ASP A 175 5.59 11.33 -13.03
C ASP A 175 5.03 9.98 -13.53
N TYR A 176 4.58 9.96 -14.77
CA TYR A 176 3.97 8.76 -15.36
C TYR A 176 4.92 7.55 -15.38
N ALA A 177 6.22 7.76 -15.64
CA ALA A 177 7.20 6.68 -15.70
C ALA A 177 7.49 6.10 -14.31
N ALA A 178 7.62 6.95 -13.28
CA ALA A 178 7.78 6.52 -11.89
C ALA A 178 6.54 5.76 -11.39
N LYS A 179 5.32 6.23 -11.75
CA LYS A 179 4.08 5.53 -11.44
C LYS A 179 4.02 4.15 -12.07
N ALA A 180 4.40 4.02 -13.35
CA ALA A 180 4.43 2.72 -14.03
C ALA A 180 5.43 1.75 -13.39
N ARG A 181 6.62 2.23 -12.98
CA ARG A 181 7.60 1.43 -12.22
C ARG A 181 7.04 0.96 -10.87
N LEU A 182 6.41 1.85 -10.10
CA LEU A 182 5.77 1.51 -8.84
C LEU A 182 4.73 0.39 -9.02
N VAL A 183 3.86 0.50 -10.03
CA VAL A 183 2.87 -0.54 -10.37
C VAL A 183 3.55 -1.89 -10.63
N GLY A 184 4.65 -1.89 -11.40
CA GLY A 184 5.42 -3.12 -11.65
C GLY A 184 5.98 -3.75 -10.38
N VAL A 185 6.57 -2.94 -9.49
CA VAL A 185 7.11 -3.40 -8.20
C VAL A 185 6.01 -3.97 -7.31
N LEU A 186 4.88 -3.26 -7.15
CA LEU A 186 3.80 -3.72 -6.30
C LEU A 186 3.13 -5.00 -6.83
N ARG A 187 3.03 -5.17 -8.15
CA ARG A 187 2.58 -6.43 -8.76
C ARG A 187 3.52 -7.60 -8.46
N ALA A 188 4.83 -7.38 -8.55
CA ALA A 188 5.82 -8.40 -8.23
C ALA A 188 5.69 -8.83 -6.75
N LEU A 189 5.61 -7.88 -5.82
CA LEU A 189 5.42 -8.16 -4.39
C LEU A 189 4.11 -8.90 -4.10
N ALA A 190 3.01 -8.54 -4.77
CA ALA A 190 1.74 -9.25 -4.63
C ALA A 190 1.85 -10.69 -5.16
N ALA A 191 2.56 -10.91 -6.28
CA ALA A 191 2.82 -12.24 -6.83
C ALA A 191 3.70 -13.10 -5.92
N GLU A 192 4.59 -12.49 -5.12
CA GLU A 192 5.40 -13.13 -4.08
C GLU A 192 4.59 -13.44 -2.81
N GLY A 193 3.32 -13.04 -2.74
CA GLY A 193 2.41 -13.34 -1.64
C GLY A 193 2.32 -12.24 -0.57
N HIS A 194 2.93 -11.08 -0.77
CA HIS A 194 2.74 -9.94 0.13
C HIS A 194 1.28 -9.45 0.08
N ALA A 195 0.66 -9.26 1.24
CA ALA A 195 -0.57 -8.50 1.34
C ALA A 195 -0.25 -7.01 1.21
N ILE A 196 -1.05 -6.26 0.45
CA ILE A 196 -0.82 -4.84 0.21
C ILE A 196 -2.09 -4.06 0.54
N VAL A 197 -1.99 -3.02 1.37
CA VAL A 197 -3.04 -2.03 1.56
C VAL A 197 -2.56 -0.69 1.03
N LEU A 198 -3.25 -0.20 0.02
CA LEU A 198 -2.92 1.01 -0.71
C LEU A 198 -3.94 2.09 -0.40
N ALA A 199 -3.63 3.00 0.53
CA ALA A 199 -4.46 4.17 0.77
C ALA A 199 -4.23 5.19 -0.35
N THR A 200 -5.26 5.46 -1.14
CA THR A 200 -5.13 6.37 -2.29
C THR A 200 -6.47 6.98 -2.70
N HIS A 201 -6.41 8.12 -3.36
CA HIS A 201 -7.51 8.70 -4.13
C HIS A 201 -7.35 8.51 -5.64
N ASP A 202 -6.24 7.88 -6.06
CA ASP A 202 -5.92 7.58 -7.46
C ASP A 202 -6.69 6.34 -7.92
N VAL A 203 -7.79 6.58 -8.62
CA VAL A 203 -8.69 5.53 -9.11
C VAL A 203 -8.01 4.62 -10.14
N GLU A 204 -7.15 5.19 -10.98
CA GLU A 204 -6.42 4.44 -11.99
C GLU A 204 -5.44 3.45 -11.34
N LEU A 205 -4.73 3.89 -10.30
CA LEU A 205 -3.84 3.02 -9.52
C LEU A 205 -4.62 1.89 -8.84
N ALA A 206 -5.76 2.22 -8.22
CA ALA A 206 -6.62 1.23 -7.58
C ALA A 206 -7.13 0.20 -8.58
N ALA A 207 -7.62 0.65 -9.75
CA ALA A 207 -8.11 -0.23 -10.82
C ALA A 207 -7.00 -1.13 -11.40
N GLU A 208 -5.76 -0.65 -11.43
CA GLU A 208 -4.61 -1.37 -11.99
C GLU A 208 -4.05 -2.45 -11.05
N LEU A 209 -4.13 -2.26 -9.73
CA LEU A 209 -3.45 -3.09 -8.74
C LEU A 209 -4.38 -3.85 -7.80
N ALA A 210 -5.52 -3.25 -7.42
CA ALA A 210 -6.31 -3.79 -6.33
C ALA A 210 -7.24 -4.93 -6.77
N HIS A 211 -7.26 -5.99 -5.98
CA HIS A 211 -8.27 -7.04 -6.07
C HIS A 211 -9.61 -6.56 -5.49
N ARG A 212 -9.53 -5.73 -4.45
CA ARG A 212 -10.66 -5.26 -3.67
C ARG A 212 -10.52 -3.79 -3.33
N VAL A 213 -11.62 -3.06 -3.34
CA VAL A 213 -11.70 -1.65 -2.96
C VAL A 213 -12.56 -1.52 -1.71
N VAL A 214 -12.03 -0.78 -0.73
CA VAL A 214 -12.73 -0.37 0.48
C VAL A 214 -12.83 1.15 0.48
N ILE A 215 -14.05 1.68 0.53
CA ILE A 215 -14.28 3.12 0.56
C ILE A 215 -14.57 3.57 1.99
N LEU A 216 -13.73 4.48 2.48
CA LEU A 216 -13.94 5.19 3.75
C LEU A 216 -14.58 6.56 3.49
N ALA A 217 -15.62 6.87 4.26
CA ALA A 217 -16.21 8.21 4.34
C ALA A 217 -16.54 8.51 5.81
N ASP A 218 -16.14 9.69 6.27
CA ASP A 218 -16.38 10.18 7.64
C ASP A 218 -16.02 9.17 8.75
N GLY A 219 -14.95 8.40 8.51
CA GLY A 219 -14.45 7.41 9.45
C GLY A 219 -15.17 6.05 9.42
N GLU A 220 -16.08 5.83 8.48
CA GLU A 220 -16.83 4.57 8.33
C GLU A 220 -16.54 3.90 6.98
N VAL A 221 -16.65 2.57 6.92
CA VAL A 221 -16.63 1.82 5.66
C VAL A 221 -18.01 1.93 5.03
N VAL A 222 -18.09 2.58 3.86
CA VAL A 222 -19.34 2.78 3.11
C VAL A 222 -19.48 1.84 1.92
N ALA A 223 -18.38 1.29 1.43
CA ALA A 223 -18.38 0.24 0.41
C ALA A 223 -17.16 -0.67 0.62
N ASP A 224 -17.32 -1.94 0.30
CA ASP A 224 -16.31 -2.97 0.41
C ASP A 224 -16.65 -4.12 -0.56
N GLY A 225 -15.79 -4.37 -1.54
CA GLY A 225 -16.06 -5.40 -2.54
C GLY A 225 -14.98 -5.48 -3.62
N PRO A 226 -15.15 -6.39 -4.60
CA PRO A 226 -14.28 -6.52 -5.74
C PRO A 226 -14.09 -5.19 -6.48
N THR A 227 -12.88 -4.90 -6.94
CA THR A 227 -12.55 -3.63 -7.58
C THR A 227 -13.49 -3.31 -8.75
N ALA A 228 -13.80 -4.29 -9.58
CA ALA A 228 -14.68 -4.11 -10.74
C ALA A 228 -16.09 -3.63 -10.32
N GLU A 229 -16.65 -4.20 -9.27
CA GLU A 229 -18.01 -3.86 -8.81
C GLU A 229 -18.06 -2.48 -8.14
N VAL A 230 -17.12 -2.20 -7.21
CA VAL A 230 -17.10 -0.96 -6.44
C VAL A 230 -16.78 0.24 -7.31
N VAL A 231 -15.83 0.08 -8.25
CA VAL A 231 -15.37 1.15 -9.12
C VAL A 231 -16.42 1.51 -10.19
N VAL A 232 -17.11 0.52 -10.74
CA VAL A 232 -18.17 0.75 -11.74
C VAL A 232 -19.44 1.34 -11.11
N SER A 233 -19.82 0.85 -9.92
CA SER A 233 -21.03 1.32 -9.22
C SER A 233 -20.91 2.75 -8.66
N SER A 234 -19.70 3.30 -8.60
CA SER A 234 -19.45 4.61 -7.98
C SER A 234 -18.95 5.63 -9.00
N PRO A 235 -19.81 6.53 -9.54
CA PRO A 235 -19.40 7.51 -10.57
C PRO A 235 -18.22 8.39 -10.17
N ALA A 236 -18.07 8.67 -8.86
CA ALA A 236 -16.97 9.45 -8.31
C ALA A 236 -15.61 8.73 -8.38
N PHE A 237 -15.62 7.39 -8.43
CA PHE A 237 -14.45 6.51 -8.44
C PHE A 237 -14.32 5.70 -9.74
N SER A 238 -15.00 6.10 -10.80
CA SER A 238 -14.90 5.44 -12.11
C SER A 238 -13.66 5.91 -12.87
N PRO A 239 -12.76 4.98 -13.31
CA PRO A 239 -11.59 5.32 -14.12
C PRO A 239 -11.96 6.01 -15.44
N GLN A 240 -11.04 6.79 -15.99
CA GLN A 240 -11.23 7.43 -17.30
C GLN A 240 -11.47 6.39 -18.40
N THR A 241 -10.74 5.29 -18.40
CA THR A 241 -10.93 4.19 -19.35
C THR A 241 -12.35 3.66 -19.35
N ALA A 242 -12.93 3.42 -18.16
CA ALA A 242 -14.32 2.96 -18.03
C ALA A 242 -15.32 4.01 -18.53
N LYS A 243 -15.07 5.29 -18.27
CA LYS A 243 -15.94 6.40 -18.76
C LYS A 243 -15.94 6.54 -20.28
N ILE A 244 -14.77 6.37 -20.92
CA ILE A 244 -14.60 6.55 -22.36
C ILE A 244 -15.14 5.34 -23.14
N LEU A 245 -14.96 4.13 -22.60
CA LEU A 245 -15.30 2.88 -23.30
C LEU A 245 -16.66 2.30 -22.90
N ALA A 246 -17.45 3.01 -22.09
CA ALA A 246 -18.81 2.57 -21.77
C ALA A 246 -19.64 2.29 -23.05
N PRO A 247 -20.44 1.22 -23.12
CA PRO A 247 -20.84 0.33 -22.01
C PRO A 247 -19.90 -0.86 -21.77
N GLN A 248 -18.70 -0.89 -22.33
CA GLN A 248 -17.75 -1.98 -22.14
C GLN A 248 -17.08 -1.86 -20.77
N GLU A 249 -16.93 -2.99 -20.09
CA GLU A 249 -16.40 -3.07 -18.71
C GLU A 249 -14.87 -3.07 -18.63
N TRP A 250 -14.23 -2.16 -19.38
CA TRP A 250 -12.77 -1.97 -19.34
C TRP A 250 -12.40 -0.96 -18.25
N LEU A 251 -11.62 -1.38 -17.25
CA LEU A 251 -11.22 -0.52 -16.14
C LEU A 251 -9.88 0.17 -16.37
N THR A 252 -8.96 -0.48 -17.12
CA THR A 252 -7.60 0.00 -17.27
C THR A 252 -7.13 -0.03 -18.73
N VAL A 253 -6.15 0.83 -19.05
CA VAL A 253 -5.46 0.84 -20.33
C VAL A 253 -4.74 -0.49 -20.57
N SER A 254 -4.21 -1.11 -19.53
CA SER A 254 -3.53 -2.41 -19.60
C SER A 254 -4.49 -3.51 -20.05
N GLN A 255 -5.72 -3.54 -19.58
CA GLN A 255 -6.76 -4.47 -20.03
C GLN A 255 -7.08 -4.29 -21.53
N VAL A 256 -7.25 -3.03 -21.95
CA VAL A 256 -7.51 -2.70 -23.37
C VAL A 256 -6.35 -3.16 -24.27
N ARG A 257 -5.10 -2.88 -23.88
CA ARG A 257 -3.91 -3.30 -24.61
C ARG A 257 -3.80 -4.83 -24.71
N ALA A 258 -4.06 -5.55 -23.63
CA ALA A 258 -4.04 -7.01 -23.63
C ALA A 258 -5.10 -7.59 -24.57
N ALA A 259 -6.31 -7.00 -24.62
CA ALA A 259 -7.36 -7.42 -25.53
C ALA A 259 -7.03 -7.15 -27.00
N LEU A 260 -6.39 -6.02 -27.32
CA LEU A 260 -5.97 -5.68 -28.68
C LEU A 260 -4.74 -6.48 -29.14
N GLY A 261 -3.83 -6.81 -28.21
CA GLY A 261 -2.61 -7.61 -28.52
C GLY A 261 -2.84 -9.11 -28.59
N GLY A 262 -3.94 -9.64 -28.07
CA GLY A 262 -4.31 -11.06 -28.13
C GLY A 262 -5.06 -11.49 -29.40
N GLY A 263 -5.19 -10.60 -30.37
CA GLY A 263 -5.88 -10.83 -31.66
C GLY A 263 -4.95 -10.96 -32.87
N ALA A 264 -3.65 -11.24 -32.66
CA ALA A 264 -2.68 -11.47 -33.74
C ALA A 264 -2.16 -12.92 -33.72
#